data_65045915394edbb26f122094393f07c4
#
_entry.id   65045915394edbb26f122094393f07c4
#
_cell.length_a   1.000
_cell.length_b   1.000
_cell.length_c   1.000
_cell.angle_alpha   90.00
_cell.angle_beta   90.00
_cell.angle_gamma   90.00
#
_symmetry.space_group_name_H-M   'P 1'
#
loop_
_entity.id
_entity.type
_entity.pdbx_description
1 polymer ?
#
loop_
_entity_poly.entity_id
_entity_poly.type
_entity_poly.pdbx_seq_one_letter_code
_entity_poly.pdbx_strand_id
1 'polypeptide(L)'
;IQNTKLIRSLYMPHVLLTAGYSVSNPNLFNGFQKRFTDLWNIGITVQVPVWNWGENKYKVRASKTATTIAQLEMDDVRKKIDLEIEQNRLRLKDANKQLATSQKNMAAAEENLRCANVGFKEGVMTVTEVMAAQTAWQTSRMAIIDAEISVKLAQTGLQKALGGL
;
A
#
# COMPACT_ATOMS: atom_id res chain seq x y z
N ILE A 1 -16.02 -5.88 13.19
CA ILE A 1 -17.44 -6.26 13.39
C ILE A 1 -17.55 -7.73 13.77
N GLN A 2 -16.92 -8.68 13.04
CA GLN A 2 -16.96 -10.11 13.36
C GLN A 2 -16.34 -10.42 14.72
N ASN A 3 -15.20 -9.80 15.04
CA ASN A 3 -14.53 -9.97 16.34
C ASN A 3 -15.41 -9.55 17.52
N THR A 4 -16.20 -8.49 17.37
CA THR A 4 -17.14 -8.04 18.43
C THR A 4 -18.27 -9.07 18.64
N LYS A 5 -18.73 -9.75 17.58
CA LYS A 5 -19.71 -10.84 17.68
C LYS A 5 -19.11 -12.05 18.42
N LEU A 6 -17.85 -12.39 18.10
CA LEU A 6 -17.12 -13.47 18.78
C LEU A 6 -16.98 -13.19 20.29
N ILE A 7 -16.61 -11.95 20.67
CA ILE A 7 -16.48 -11.58 22.07
C ILE A 7 -17.85 -11.61 22.79
N ARG A 8 -18.93 -11.26 22.10
CA ARG A 8 -20.29 -11.41 22.65
C ARG A 8 -20.69 -12.86 22.90
N SER A 9 -20.18 -13.82 22.12
CA SER A 9 -20.48 -15.25 22.35
C SER A 9 -19.93 -15.78 23.67
N LEU A 10 -18.96 -15.07 24.30
CA LEU A 10 -18.47 -15.40 25.65
C LEU A 10 -19.52 -15.28 26.75
N TYR A 11 -20.66 -14.63 26.47
CA TYR A 11 -21.82 -14.60 27.38
C TYR A 11 -22.72 -15.83 27.23
N MET A 12 -22.55 -16.63 26.16
CA MET A 12 -23.41 -17.77 25.89
C MET A 12 -22.87 -19.05 26.53
N PRO A 13 -23.75 -19.99 26.90
CA PRO A 13 -23.33 -21.32 27.34
C PRO A 13 -22.46 -22.01 26.27
N HIS A 14 -21.38 -22.63 26.70
CA HIS A 14 -20.51 -23.43 25.85
C HIS A 14 -20.80 -24.89 26.12
N VAL A 15 -21.11 -25.63 25.05
CA VAL A 15 -21.34 -27.08 25.09
C VAL A 15 -20.16 -27.75 24.44
N LEU A 16 -19.44 -28.57 25.18
CA LEU A 16 -18.30 -29.35 24.71
C LEU A 16 -18.67 -30.84 24.76
N LEU A 17 -18.58 -31.50 23.63
CA LEU A 17 -18.67 -32.95 23.50
C LEU A 17 -17.25 -33.53 23.49
N THR A 18 -16.95 -34.43 24.42
CA THR A 18 -15.66 -35.14 24.50
C THR A 18 -15.89 -36.62 24.29
N ALA A 19 -15.07 -37.24 23.45
CA ALA A 19 -15.03 -38.68 23.29
C ALA A 19 -13.57 -39.12 23.42
N GLY A 20 -13.32 -40.11 24.25
CA GLY A 20 -11.98 -40.66 24.45
C GLY A 20 -12.00 -42.20 24.34
N TYR A 21 -10.96 -42.75 23.74
CA TYR A 21 -10.67 -44.16 23.74
C TYR A 21 -9.23 -44.34 24.21
N SER A 22 -9.04 -45.19 25.22
CA SER A 22 -7.71 -45.50 25.74
C SER A 22 -7.54 -47.01 25.99
N VAL A 23 -6.40 -47.50 25.67
CA VAL A 23 -6.00 -48.89 25.95
C VAL A 23 -4.86 -48.84 26.98
N SER A 24 -5.03 -49.53 28.09
CA SER A 24 -4.02 -49.59 29.16
C SER A 24 -3.65 -51.01 29.57
N ASN A 25 -2.37 -51.17 29.94
CA ASN A 25 -1.83 -52.36 30.54
C ASN A 25 -0.76 -51.97 31.57
N PRO A 26 -0.92 -52.25 32.89
CA PRO A 26 -2.04 -52.91 33.57
C PRO A 26 -3.31 -52.10 33.61
N ASN A 27 -4.45 -52.74 33.79
CA ASN A 27 -5.73 -52.07 33.98
C ASN A 27 -5.78 -51.47 35.39
N LEU A 28 -5.84 -50.15 35.51
CA LEU A 28 -5.91 -49.42 36.77
C LEU A 28 -7.25 -49.49 37.48
N PHE A 29 -8.31 -49.88 36.79
CA PHE A 29 -9.69 -49.92 37.30
C PHE A 29 -10.12 -51.34 37.77
N ASN A 30 -9.43 -52.43 37.34
CA ASN A 30 -9.77 -53.81 37.65
C ASN A 30 -8.64 -54.53 38.40
N GLY A 31 -8.04 -53.91 39.42
CA GLY A 31 -7.14 -54.59 40.35
C GLY A 31 -5.78 -54.94 39.78
N PHE A 32 -5.14 -54.09 39.00
CA PHE A 32 -3.76 -54.24 38.50
C PHE A 32 -3.51 -55.50 37.64
N GLN A 33 -4.51 -56.02 36.99
CA GLN A 33 -4.31 -57.18 36.11
C GLN A 33 -3.47 -56.79 34.89
N LYS A 34 -2.39 -57.54 34.66
CA LYS A 34 -1.46 -57.36 33.50
C LYS A 34 -2.10 -57.85 32.20
N ARG A 35 -3.19 -57.19 31.81
CA ARG A 35 -3.94 -57.49 30.58
C ARG A 35 -4.27 -56.17 29.89
N PHE A 36 -4.20 -56.15 28.56
CA PHE A 36 -4.68 -55.02 27.79
C PHE A 36 -6.20 -54.91 27.96
N THR A 37 -6.65 -53.75 28.36
CA THR A 37 -8.08 -53.47 28.50
C THR A 37 -8.35 -52.14 27.81
N ASP A 38 -9.38 -52.09 27.03
CA ASP A 38 -9.94 -50.93 26.37
C ASP A 38 -10.91 -50.19 27.28
N LEU A 39 -10.88 -48.89 27.24
CA LEU A 39 -11.77 -48.02 27.93
C LEU A 39 -12.24 -46.94 26.95
N TRP A 40 -13.52 -46.75 26.82
CA TRP A 40 -14.08 -45.64 26.07
C TRP A 40 -14.92 -44.75 26.98
N ASN A 41 -14.93 -43.47 26.72
CA ASN A 41 -15.74 -42.51 27.45
C ASN A 41 -16.33 -41.49 26.48
N ILE A 42 -17.58 -41.13 26.71
CA ILE A 42 -18.25 -40.00 26.07
C ILE A 42 -18.76 -39.07 27.16
N GLY A 43 -18.41 -37.81 27.05
CA GLY A 43 -18.82 -36.79 28.00
C GLY A 43 -19.41 -35.58 27.32
N ILE A 44 -20.41 -34.96 27.93
CA ILE A 44 -20.97 -33.68 27.54
C ILE A 44 -20.73 -32.74 28.70
N THR A 45 -19.96 -31.66 28.44
CA THR A 45 -19.73 -30.60 29.41
C THR A 45 -20.43 -29.33 28.95
N VAL A 46 -21.30 -28.79 29.80
CA VAL A 46 -21.98 -27.52 29.58
C VAL A 46 -21.39 -26.49 30.54
N GLN A 47 -20.73 -25.48 30.01
CA GLN A 47 -20.14 -24.41 30.79
C GLN A 47 -20.98 -23.15 30.62
N VAL A 48 -21.60 -22.68 31.69
CA VAL A 48 -22.41 -21.46 31.73
C VAL A 48 -21.68 -20.39 32.57
N PRO A 49 -21.21 -19.28 31.96
CA PRO A 49 -20.60 -18.20 32.71
C PRO A 49 -21.69 -17.42 33.48
N VAL A 50 -21.78 -17.64 34.78
CA VAL A 50 -22.82 -17.00 35.64
C VAL A 50 -22.40 -15.60 36.10
N TRP A 51 -21.11 -15.42 36.38
CA TRP A 51 -20.61 -14.14 36.91
C TRP A 51 -19.15 -13.91 36.58
N ASN A 52 -18.84 -12.77 35.88
CA ASN A 52 -17.47 -12.41 35.46
C ASN A 52 -17.10 -10.97 35.89
N TRP A 53 -17.59 -10.47 36.99
CA TRP A 53 -17.23 -9.12 37.52
C TRP A 53 -17.23 -8.01 36.46
N GLY A 54 -18.11 -8.10 35.46
CA GLY A 54 -18.19 -7.15 34.33
C GLY A 54 -17.10 -7.26 33.29
N GLU A 55 -16.15 -8.19 33.38
CA GLU A 55 -15.02 -8.34 32.44
C GLU A 55 -15.49 -8.42 30.98
N ASN A 56 -16.50 -9.23 30.68
CA ASN A 56 -17.03 -9.37 29.33
C ASN A 56 -17.61 -8.06 28.79
N LYS A 57 -18.22 -7.22 29.61
CA LYS A 57 -18.71 -5.88 29.23
C LYS A 57 -17.57 -4.98 28.76
N TYR A 58 -16.46 -4.97 29.49
CA TYR A 58 -15.28 -4.20 29.12
C TYR A 58 -14.60 -4.76 27.85
N LYS A 59 -14.53 -6.09 27.71
CA LYS A 59 -14.02 -6.75 26.49
C LYS A 59 -14.84 -6.37 25.26
N VAL A 60 -16.17 -6.38 25.35
CA VAL A 60 -17.04 -5.95 24.25
C VAL A 60 -16.84 -4.46 23.94
N ARG A 61 -16.69 -3.60 24.96
CA ARG A 61 -16.43 -2.17 24.78
C ARG A 61 -15.08 -1.94 24.09
N ALA A 62 -14.03 -2.61 24.55
CA ALA A 62 -12.70 -2.55 23.94
C ALA A 62 -12.73 -3.00 22.47
N SER A 63 -13.44 -4.10 22.15
CA SER A 63 -13.59 -4.56 20.77
C SER A 63 -14.38 -3.60 19.89
N LYS A 64 -15.37 -2.90 20.42
CA LYS A 64 -16.07 -1.84 19.68
C LYS A 64 -15.14 -0.66 19.38
N THR A 65 -14.37 -0.23 20.38
CA THR A 65 -13.36 0.83 20.18
C THR A 65 -12.33 0.44 19.14
N ALA A 66 -11.82 -0.80 19.18
CA ALA A 66 -10.91 -1.33 18.16
C ALA A 66 -11.53 -1.31 16.74
N THR A 67 -12.83 -1.60 16.64
CA THR A 67 -13.55 -1.49 15.35
C THR A 67 -13.61 -0.05 14.85
N THR A 68 -13.86 0.92 15.76
CA THR A 68 -13.86 2.35 15.42
C THR A 68 -12.47 2.82 14.97
N ILE A 69 -11.41 2.38 15.66
CA ILE A 69 -10.03 2.68 15.27
C ILE A 69 -9.76 2.18 13.84
N ALA A 70 -10.08 0.91 13.55
CA ALA A 70 -9.88 0.35 12.22
C ALA A 70 -10.69 1.07 11.12
N GLN A 71 -11.89 1.60 11.46
CA GLN A 71 -12.67 2.42 10.53
C GLN A 71 -11.98 3.76 10.26
N LEU A 72 -11.49 4.43 11.29
CA LEU A 72 -10.75 5.69 11.14
C LEU A 72 -9.45 5.52 10.35
N GLU A 73 -8.72 4.43 10.60
CA GLU A 73 -7.53 4.08 9.83
C GLU A 73 -7.85 3.85 8.34
N MET A 74 -8.95 3.17 8.05
CA MET A 74 -9.41 2.97 6.68
C MET A 74 -9.76 4.30 5.99
N ASP A 75 -10.43 5.21 6.69
CA ASP A 75 -10.77 6.53 6.16
C ASP A 75 -9.52 7.40 5.96
N ASP A 76 -8.52 7.30 6.85
CA ASP A 76 -7.24 7.98 6.70
C ASP A 76 -6.46 7.46 5.48
N VAL A 77 -6.41 6.13 5.29
CA VAL A 77 -5.79 5.54 4.11
C VAL A 77 -6.48 5.98 2.82
N ARG A 78 -7.82 6.04 2.80
CA ARG A 78 -8.56 6.56 1.63
C ARG A 78 -8.16 7.99 1.29
N LYS A 79 -8.14 8.88 2.28
CA LYS A 79 -7.73 10.27 2.10
C LYS A 79 -6.29 10.40 1.60
N LYS A 80 -5.38 9.52 2.08
CA LYS A 80 -4.00 9.49 1.59
C LYS A 80 -3.92 9.06 0.12
N ILE A 81 -4.71 8.07 -0.28
CA ILE A 81 -4.79 7.64 -1.68
C ILE A 81 -5.32 8.77 -2.56
N ASP A 82 -6.40 9.43 -2.16
CA ASP A 82 -6.97 10.55 -2.91
C ASP A 82 -5.95 11.69 -3.06
N LEU A 83 -5.25 12.02 -1.99
CA LEU A 83 -4.18 13.01 -2.02
C LEU A 83 -3.03 12.61 -2.96
N GLU A 84 -2.61 11.35 -2.93
CA GLU A 84 -1.55 10.84 -3.82
C GLU A 84 -1.96 10.90 -5.29
N ILE A 85 -3.22 10.58 -5.60
CA ILE A 85 -3.76 10.70 -6.96
C ILE A 85 -3.73 12.17 -7.42
N GLU A 86 -4.20 13.11 -6.60
CA GLU A 86 -4.20 14.53 -6.97
C GLU A 86 -2.78 15.09 -7.12
N GLN A 87 -1.85 14.70 -6.26
CA GLN A 87 -0.44 15.07 -6.40
C GLN A 87 0.17 14.55 -7.70
N ASN A 88 -0.09 13.30 -8.07
CA ASN A 88 0.42 12.74 -9.32
C ASN A 88 -0.24 13.37 -10.55
N ARG A 89 -1.52 13.77 -10.49
CA ARG A 89 -2.17 14.55 -11.55
C ARG A 89 -1.50 15.91 -11.75
N LEU A 90 -1.21 16.61 -10.66
CA LEU A 90 -0.51 17.91 -10.72
C LEU A 90 0.89 17.73 -11.31
N ARG A 91 1.65 16.74 -10.85
CA ARG A 91 2.99 16.41 -11.40
C ARG A 91 2.95 16.14 -12.90
N LEU A 92 1.96 15.38 -13.38
CA LEU A 92 1.80 15.10 -14.80
C LEU A 92 1.45 16.38 -15.59
N LYS A 93 0.60 17.22 -15.05
CA LYS A 93 0.26 18.52 -15.67
C LYS A 93 1.48 19.43 -15.77
N ASP A 94 2.28 19.51 -14.71
CA ASP A 94 3.48 20.33 -14.66
C ASP A 94 4.56 19.78 -15.59
N ALA A 95 4.77 18.47 -15.64
CA ALA A 95 5.70 17.82 -16.56
C ALA A 95 5.32 18.09 -18.03
N ASN A 96 4.04 17.99 -18.39
CA ASN A 96 3.58 18.33 -19.75
C ASN A 96 3.79 19.81 -20.10
N LYS A 97 3.56 20.72 -19.15
CA LYS A 97 3.84 22.15 -19.32
C LYS A 97 5.33 22.42 -19.51
N GLN A 98 6.17 21.75 -18.72
CA GLN A 98 7.62 21.82 -18.85
C GLN A 98 8.09 21.33 -20.22
N LEU A 99 7.55 20.20 -20.71
CA LEU A 99 7.85 19.67 -22.04
C LEU A 99 7.50 20.68 -23.13
N ALA A 100 6.31 21.27 -23.07
CA ALA A 100 5.87 22.28 -24.05
C ALA A 100 6.78 23.52 -24.02
N THR A 101 7.27 23.92 -22.84
CA THR A 101 8.22 25.03 -22.69
C THR A 101 9.59 24.66 -23.26
N SER A 102 10.11 23.47 -22.97
CA SER A 102 11.39 22.98 -23.50
C SER A 102 11.36 22.88 -25.02
N GLN A 103 10.24 22.45 -25.63
CA GLN A 103 10.07 22.41 -27.08
C GLN A 103 10.15 23.80 -27.71
N LYS A 104 9.53 24.82 -27.10
CA LYS A 104 9.62 26.20 -27.57
C LYS A 104 11.05 26.76 -27.45
N ASN A 105 11.71 26.46 -26.32
CA ASN A 105 13.10 26.88 -26.12
C ASN A 105 14.04 26.22 -27.13
N MET A 106 13.80 24.95 -27.45
CA MET A 106 14.57 24.24 -28.48
C MET A 106 14.42 24.89 -29.86
N ALA A 107 13.20 25.22 -30.29
CA ALA A 107 12.95 25.89 -31.56
C ALA A 107 13.66 27.28 -31.61
N ALA A 108 13.64 28.03 -30.50
CA ALA A 108 14.36 29.29 -30.42
C ALA A 108 15.90 29.11 -30.46
N ALA A 109 16.42 28.06 -29.80
CA ALA A 109 17.85 27.75 -29.81
C ALA A 109 18.33 27.27 -31.19
N GLU A 110 17.51 26.51 -31.90
CA GLU A 110 17.80 26.09 -33.30
C GLU A 110 17.90 27.30 -34.23
N GLU A 111 16.92 28.21 -34.15
CA GLU A 111 16.93 29.41 -34.97
C GLU A 111 18.10 30.34 -34.61
N ASN A 112 18.44 30.48 -33.32
CA ASN A 112 19.59 31.24 -32.86
C ASN A 112 20.90 30.64 -33.40
N LEU A 113 21.05 29.30 -33.37
CA LEU A 113 22.22 28.63 -33.93
C LEU A 113 22.30 28.81 -35.44
N ARG A 114 21.15 28.75 -36.13
CA ARG A 114 21.09 28.99 -37.59
C ARG A 114 21.54 30.41 -37.93
N CYS A 115 21.02 31.41 -37.18
CA CYS A 115 21.45 32.83 -37.37
C CYS A 115 22.93 33.05 -37.09
N ALA A 116 23.44 32.45 -36.01
CA ALA A 116 24.87 32.56 -35.67
C ALA A 116 25.76 31.95 -36.73
N ASN A 117 25.40 30.80 -37.33
CA ASN A 117 26.13 30.17 -38.39
C ASN A 117 26.11 31.01 -39.68
N VAL A 118 25.00 31.65 -40.03
CA VAL A 118 24.89 32.56 -41.16
C VAL A 118 25.72 33.80 -40.93
N GLY A 119 25.59 34.45 -39.76
CA GLY A 119 26.35 35.63 -39.40
C GLY A 119 27.87 35.42 -39.37
N PHE A 120 28.32 34.23 -38.97
CA PHE A 120 29.73 33.83 -39.05
C PHE A 120 30.23 33.72 -40.49
N LYS A 121 29.44 33.11 -41.40
CA LYS A 121 29.75 33.03 -42.82
C LYS A 121 29.86 34.38 -43.48
N GLU A 122 29.03 35.33 -43.07
CA GLU A 122 29.03 36.72 -43.59
C GLU A 122 30.08 37.60 -42.88
N GLY A 123 30.82 37.04 -41.91
CA GLY A 123 31.87 37.79 -41.18
C GLY A 123 31.40 38.78 -40.14
N VAL A 124 30.11 38.76 -39.76
CA VAL A 124 29.50 39.64 -38.77
C VAL A 124 29.43 39.06 -37.36
N MET A 125 29.68 37.75 -37.21
CA MET A 125 29.72 37.05 -35.94
C MET A 125 31.05 36.35 -35.71
N THR A 126 31.46 36.25 -34.44
CA THR A 126 32.70 35.59 -34.03
C THR A 126 32.52 34.09 -33.82
N VAL A 127 33.59 33.31 -33.84
CA VAL A 127 33.60 31.87 -33.52
C VAL A 127 33.06 31.66 -32.08
N THR A 128 33.36 32.55 -31.14
CA THR A 128 32.88 32.44 -29.75
C THR A 128 31.37 32.55 -29.65
N GLU A 129 30.74 33.39 -30.45
CA GLU A 129 29.29 33.56 -30.52
C GLU A 129 28.60 32.30 -31.11
N VAL A 130 29.18 31.72 -32.15
CA VAL A 130 28.71 30.45 -32.73
C VAL A 130 28.81 29.30 -31.70
N MET A 131 29.94 29.21 -30.99
CA MET A 131 30.12 28.20 -29.95
C MET A 131 29.13 28.37 -28.80
N ALA A 132 28.84 29.60 -28.39
CA ALA A 132 27.82 29.91 -27.39
C ALA A 132 26.43 29.48 -27.86
N ALA A 133 26.05 29.79 -29.09
CA ALA A 133 24.78 29.36 -29.69
C ALA A 133 24.67 27.81 -29.79
N GLN A 134 25.78 27.15 -30.14
CA GLN A 134 25.82 25.67 -30.18
C GLN A 134 25.66 25.05 -28.78
N THR A 135 26.28 25.63 -27.76
CA THR A 135 26.14 25.19 -26.38
C THR A 135 24.69 25.38 -25.91
N ALA A 136 24.08 26.53 -26.20
CA ALA A 136 22.68 26.78 -25.89
C ALA A 136 21.73 25.79 -26.57
N TRP A 137 21.99 25.45 -27.83
CA TRP A 137 21.25 24.42 -28.57
C TRP A 137 21.39 23.04 -27.92
N GLN A 138 22.59 22.61 -27.57
CA GLN A 138 22.82 21.33 -26.87
C GLN A 138 22.10 21.28 -25.52
N THR A 139 22.19 22.35 -24.73
CA THR A 139 21.51 22.45 -23.44
C THR A 139 19.99 22.37 -23.60
N SER A 140 19.43 23.05 -24.63
CA SER A 140 17.99 22.98 -24.91
C SER A 140 17.55 21.57 -25.34
N ARG A 141 18.40 20.85 -26.10
CA ARG A 141 18.13 19.47 -26.50
C ARG A 141 18.13 18.51 -25.31
N MET A 142 19.06 18.67 -24.37
CA MET A 142 19.06 17.90 -23.12
C MET A 142 17.80 18.18 -22.29
N ALA A 143 17.39 19.44 -22.20
CA ALA A 143 16.20 19.83 -21.46
C ALA A 143 14.89 19.22 -22.01
N ILE A 144 14.80 18.95 -23.32
CA ILE A 144 13.65 18.20 -23.88
C ILE A 144 13.68 16.76 -23.42
N ILE A 145 14.82 16.09 -23.48
CA ILE A 145 14.95 14.68 -23.08
C ILE A 145 14.58 14.53 -21.59
N ASP A 146 15.07 15.42 -20.74
CA ASP A 146 14.74 15.42 -19.31
C ASP A 146 13.25 15.65 -19.07
N ALA A 147 12.63 16.53 -19.85
CA ALA A 147 11.19 16.79 -19.78
C ALA A 147 10.37 15.59 -20.25
N GLU A 148 10.76 14.90 -21.31
CA GLU A 148 10.10 13.66 -21.79
C GLU A 148 10.19 12.54 -20.76
N ILE A 149 11.36 12.35 -20.12
CA ILE A 149 11.55 11.40 -19.03
C ILE A 149 10.62 11.75 -17.86
N SER A 150 10.56 13.03 -17.50
CA SER A 150 9.70 13.53 -16.41
C SER A 150 8.22 13.24 -16.69
N VAL A 151 7.74 13.41 -17.92
CA VAL A 151 6.37 13.05 -18.31
C VAL A 151 6.14 11.56 -18.15
N LYS A 152 7.06 10.71 -18.59
CA LYS A 152 6.93 9.24 -18.46
C LYS A 152 6.90 8.81 -17.00
N LEU A 153 7.77 9.37 -16.17
CA LEU A 153 7.78 9.10 -14.72
C LEU A 153 6.47 9.54 -14.06
N ALA A 154 5.96 10.72 -14.40
CA ALA A 154 4.69 11.22 -13.86
C ALA A 154 3.50 10.36 -14.32
N GLN A 155 3.49 9.87 -15.57
CA GLN A 155 2.48 8.93 -16.07
C GLN A 155 2.50 7.61 -15.30
N THR A 156 3.68 7.02 -15.13
CA THR A 156 3.84 5.77 -14.37
C THR A 156 3.43 5.96 -12.90
N GLY A 157 3.80 7.10 -12.30
CA GLY A 157 3.39 7.45 -10.93
C GLY A 157 1.86 7.54 -10.79
N LEU A 158 1.18 8.15 -11.77
CA LEU A 158 -0.29 8.23 -11.76
C LEU A 158 -0.92 6.84 -11.96
N GLN A 159 -0.40 6.00 -12.86
CA GLN A 159 -0.89 4.64 -13.06
C GLN A 159 -0.75 3.80 -11.79
N LYS A 160 0.38 3.91 -11.10
CA LYS A 160 0.61 3.26 -9.81
C LYS A 160 -0.39 3.72 -8.75
N ALA A 161 -0.63 5.03 -8.63
CA ALA A 161 -1.58 5.58 -7.67
C ALA A 161 -3.03 5.13 -7.94
N LEU A 162 -3.36 4.85 -9.22
CA LEU A 162 -4.66 4.29 -9.63
C LEU A 162 -4.75 2.77 -9.48
N GLY A 163 -3.68 2.09 -9.08
CA GLY A 163 -3.64 0.63 -8.94
C GLY A 163 -3.50 -0.13 -10.28
N GLY A 164 -2.99 0.51 -11.32
CA GLY A 164 -2.83 -0.06 -12.66
C GLY A 164 -1.46 -0.70 -12.95
N LEU A 165 -0.67 -0.97 -11.91
CA LEU A 165 0.63 -1.67 -11.97
C LEU A 165 0.57 -2.93 -11.14
#